data_35dbdc3834d3a16ce52625e6655ffd53
#
_entry.id   35dbdc3834d3a16ce52625e6655ffd53
#
_cell.length_a   1.000
_cell.length_b   1.000
_cell.length_c   1.000
_cell.angle_alpha   90.00
_cell.angle_beta   90.00
_cell.angle_gamma   90.00
#
_symmetry.space_group_name_H-M   'P 1'
#
loop_
_entity.id
_entity.type
_entity.pdbx_description
1 polymer ?
#
loop_
_entity_poly.entity_id
_entity_poly.type
_entity_poly.pdbx_seq_one_letter_code
_entity_poly.pdbx_strand_id
1 'polypeptide(L)'
;VSTTTLERKATNVHWHDGEVTRENRAKMLGHKGVTLWFTGLSGSGKSTVAVAVEKALMARGVLSYRLDGDNIRLGINANLGFSAEDRQENIRRVGEISKLFADTGVVVLSSFISPYREDREMVRRMHVEADLPYLEVFVDCALEEAEARDPKGLYKKARAGEIRGFTGIDDPYEAPAAPELHLHTDKMTLEEEVEMILSNLQARGIIA
;
A
#
# COMPACT_ATOMS: atom_id res chain seq x y z
N VAL A 1 2.22 -24.04 -4.67
CA VAL A 1 3.02 -22.87 -5.06
C VAL A 1 4.03 -22.67 -3.94
N SER A 2 5.34 -22.74 -4.28
CA SER A 2 6.43 -22.70 -3.31
C SER A 2 6.55 -21.28 -2.75
N THR A 3 6.21 -21.11 -1.49
CA THR A 3 6.57 -19.90 -0.73
C THR A 3 8.09 -19.82 -0.71
N THR A 4 8.66 -18.98 -1.54
CA THR A 4 10.10 -18.71 -1.49
C THR A 4 10.36 -17.93 -0.20
N THR A 5 10.59 -18.66 0.88
CA THR A 5 11.14 -18.07 2.10
C THR A 5 12.52 -17.55 1.70
N LEU A 6 12.70 -16.21 1.71
CA LEU A 6 14.00 -15.62 1.45
C LEU A 6 15.00 -16.19 2.45
N GLU A 7 15.93 -17.00 1.96
CA GLU A 7 16.99 -17.54 2.77
C GLU A 7 17.89 -16.38 3.24
N ARG A 8 17.95 -16.18 4.55
CA ARG A 8 18.79 -15.16 5.15
C ARG A 8 20.26 -15.51 4.89
N LYS A 9 20.91 -14.81 3.96
CA LYS A 9 22.32 -15.04 3.62
C LYS A 9 23.27 -14.55 4.71
N ALA A 10 22.89 -13.51 5.44
CA ALA A 10 23.70 -12.96 6.54
C ALA A 10 23.60 -13.88 7.76
N THR A 11 24.77 -14.29 8.28
CA THR A 11 24.93 -15.06 9.54
C THR A 11 25.33 -14.10 10.65
N ASN A 12 25.10 -14.51 11.92
CA ASN A 12 25.45 -13.72 13.12
C ASN A 12 24.74 -12.35 13.19
N VAL A 13 23.50 -12.27 12.73
CA VAL A 13 22.65 -11.10 12.85
C VAL A 13 21.71 -11.28 14.03
N HIS A 14 21.76 -10.32 14.98
CA HIS A 14 20.93 -10.29 16.17
C HIS A 14 20.10 -9.01 16.17
N TRP A 15 18.87 -9.09 16.68
CA TRP A 15 18.06 -7.92 16.93
C TRP A 15 18.62 -7.15 18.12
N HIS A 16 18.70 -5.83 18.01
CA HIS A 16 19.09 -4.93 19.09
C HIS A 16 17.90 -4.06 19.48
N ASP A 17 17.43 -4.19 20.72
CA ASP A 17 16.39 -3.33 21.24
C ASP A 17 16.96 -1.94 21.54
N GLY A 18 16.20 -0.89 21.17
CA GLY A 18 16.51 0.49 21.48
C GLY A 18 15.85 0.94 22.81
N GLU A 19 16.39 1.98 23.44
CA GLU A 19 15.78 2.60 24.62
C GLU A 19 14.51 3.41 24.27
N VAL A 20 14.41 3.90 23.04
CA VAL A 20 13.24 4.65 22.55
C VAL A 20 12.23 3.66 22.00
N THR A 21 11.10 3.54 22.70
CA THR A 21 10.04 2.60 22.35
C THR A 21 9.02 3.21 21.36
N ARG A 22 8.17 2.36 20.81
CA ARG A 22 7.04 2.76 19.96
C ARG A 22 6.06 3.67 20.72
N GLU A 23 5.82 3.39 22.01
CA GLU A 23 4.96 4.19 22.88
C GLU A 23 5.56 5.58 23.12
N ASN A 24 6.88 5.70 23.27
CA ASN A 24 7.55 6.99 23.40
C ASN A 24 7.33 7.85 22.14
N ARG A 25 7.46 7.24 20.95
CA ARG A 25 7.20 7.92 19.67
C ARG A 25 5.74 8.33 19.53
N ALA A 26 4.80 7.42 19.82
CA ALA A 26 3.37 7.71 19.77
C ALA A 26 2.97 8.86 20.71
N LYS A 27 3.53 8.88 21.93
CA LYS A 27 3.31 9.97 22.90
C LYS A 27 3.86 11.30 22.37
N MET A 28 5.03 11.30 21.76
CA MET A 28 5.66 12.49 21.19
C MET A 28 4.85 13.03 20.01
N LEU A 29 4.35 12.14 19.14
CA LEU A 29 3.63 12.50 17.91
C LEU A 29 2.15 12.82 18.16
N GLY A 30 1.57 12.34 19.27
CA GLY A 30 0.13 12.43 19.53
C GLY A 30 -0.73 11.44 18.72
N HIS A 31 -0.11 10.53 17.99
CA HIS A 31 -0.78 9.50 17.19
C HIS A 31 0.10 8.25 17.05
N LYS A 32 -0.48 7.15 16.56
CA LYS A 32 0.24 5.89 16.33
C LYS A 32 0.59 5.75 14.85
N GLY A 33 1.62 4.95 14.55
CA GLY A 33 1.93 4.53 13.19
C GLY A 33 1.00 3.41 12.72
N VAL A 34 0.77 3.37 11.42
CA VAL A 34 -0.04 2.36 10.73
C VAL A 34 0.36 2.31 9.25
N THR A 35 0.22 1.17 8.62
CA THR A 35 0.29 1.08 7.17
C THR A 35 -1.12 0.99 6.59
N LEU A 36 -1.50 1.97 5.75
CA LEU A 36 -2.64 1.92 4.85
C LEU A 36 -2.15 1.39 3.50
N TRP A 37 -2.53 0.17 3.16
CA TRP A 37 -2.14 -0.48 1.91
C TRP A 37 -3.24 -0.37 0.87
N PHE A 38 -3.10 0.61 -0.03
CA PHE A 38 -4.05 0.82 -1.13
C PHE A 38 -3.75 -0.15 -2.27
N THR A 39 -4.72 -0.99 -2.60
CA THR A 39 -4.68 -1.92 -3.73
C THR A 39 -5.86 -1.69 -4.68
N GLY A 40 -5.73 -2.07 -5.94
CA GLY A 40 -6.74 -1.89 -6.99
C GLY A 40 -6.13 -1.76 -8.37
N LEU A 41 -6.95 -1.75 -9.41
CA LEU A 41 -6.54 -1.65 -10.82
C LEU A 41 -5.77 -0.35 -11.10
N SER A 42 -4.97 -0.32 -12.14
CA SER A 42 -4.47 0.94 -12.70
C SER A 42 -5.66 1.85 -13.02
N GLY A 43 -5.58 3.15 -12.75
CA GLY A 43 -6.73 4.05 -12.98
C GLY A 43 -7.87 3.98 -11.94
N SER A 44 -7.81 3.08 -10.94
CA SER A 44 -8.87 2.98 -9.92
C SER A 44 -8.95 4.16 -8.94
N GLY A 45 -7.98 5.08 -8.94
CA GLY A 45 -8.01 6.25 -8.05
C GLY A 45 -7.08 6.16 -6.83
N LYS A 46 -6.34 5.07 -6.62
CA LYS A 46 -5.46 4.86 -5.44
C LYS A 46 -4.60 6.05 -5.07
N SER A 47 -3.82 6.58 -6.02
CA SER A 47 -2.91 7.71 -5.76
C SER A 47 -3.69 9.00 -5.46
N THR A 48 -4.86 9.20 -6.06
CA THR A 48 -5.74 10.35 -5.80
C THR A 48 -6.23 10.33 -4.36
N VAL A 49 -6.79 9.20 -3.94
CA VAL A 49 -7.26 9.00 -2.55
C VAL A 49 -6.10 9.13 -1.56
N ALA A 50 -4.96 8.47 -1.82
CA ALA A 50 -3.80 8.55 -0.94
C ALA A 50 -3.29 9.99 -0.76
N VAL A 51 -3.24 10.80 -1.84
CA VAL A 51 -2.86 12.22 -1.77
C VAL A 51 -3.87 13.03 -0.95
N ALA A 52 -5.17 12.78 -1.13
CA ALA A 52 -6.19 13.50 -0.38
C ALA A 52 -6.17 13.15 1.12
N VAL A 53 -5.99 11.87 1.45
CA VAL A 53 -5.83 11.41 2.84
C VAL A 53 -4.55 11.99 3.47
N GLU A 54 -3.42 12.00 2.76
CA GLU A 54 -2.17 12.61 3.24
C GLU A 54 -2.36 14.09 3.60
N LYS A 55 -3.03 14.86 2.73
CA LYS A 55 -3.36 16.27 3.00
C LYS A 55 -4.26 16.44 4.22
N ALA A 56 -5.28 15.59 4.35
CA ALA A 56 -6.21 15.65 5.48
C ALA A 56 -5.55 15.27 6.82
N LEU A 57 -4.64 14.30 6.82
CA LEU A 57 -3.81 13.93 7.98
C LEU A 57 -2.86 15.06 8.36
N MET A 58 -2.17 15.65 7.40
CA MET A 58 -1.28 16.79 7.63
C MET A 58 -2.02 17.99 8.23
N ALA A 59 -3.22 18.30 7.74
CA ALA A 59 -4.06 19.37 8.31
C ALA A 59 -4.46 19.10 9.77
N ARG A 60 -4.45 17.85 10.22
CA ARG A 60 -4.70 17.42 11.60
C ARG A 60 -3.42 17.28 12.44
N GLY A 61 -2.25 17.65 11.90
CA GLY A 61 -0.96 17.53 12.58
C GLY A 61 -0.45 16.08 12.67
N VAL A 62 -1.00 15.17 11.87
CA VAL A 62 -0.60 13.75 11.85
C VAL A 62 0.54 13.55 10.84
N LEU A 63 1.67 13.02 11.31
CA LEU A 63 2.80 12.70 10.45
C LEU A 63 2.45 11.51 9.54
N SER A 64 2.45 11.76 8.24
CA SER A 64 2.16 10.77 7.22
C SER A 64 3.16 10.81 6.09
N TYR A 65 3.32 9.69 5.39
CA TYR A 65 4.19 9.60 4.21
C TYR A 65 3.62 8.65 3.17
N ARG A 66 3.66 9.08 1.90
CA ARG A 66 3.12 8.29 0.80
C ARG A 66 4.23 7.55 0.05
N LEU A 67 4.07 6.24 -0.07
CA LEU A 67 4.88 5.38 -0.92
C LEU A 67 4.08 5.08 -2.20
N ASP A 68 4.53 5.65 -3.32
CA ASP A 68 3.89 5.48 -4.63
C ASP A 68 4.73 4.58 -5.52
N GLY A 69 4.06 3.75 -6.34
CA GLY A 69 4.69 2.73 -7.16
C GLY A 69 5.75 3.26 -8.13
N ASP A 70 5.50 4.40 -8.76
CA ASP A 70 6.44 5.00 -9.70
C ASP A 70 7.66 5.59 -8.96
N ASN A 71 7.43 6.31 -7.86
CA ASN A 71 8.50 6.93 -7.09
C ASN A 71 9.49 5.90 -6.50
N ILE A 72 8.97 4.78 -5.98
CA ILE A 72 9.81 3.71 -5.44
C ILE A 72 10.68 3.06 -6.52
N ARG A 73 10.16 2.93 -7.74
CA ARG A 73 10.89 2.38 -8.89
C ARG A 73 11.96 3.32 -9.44
N LEU A 74 11.91 4.62 -9.15
CA LEU A 74 12.98 5.56 -9.48
C LEU A 74 14.17 5.48 -8.51
N GLY A 75 14.02 4.80 -7.36
CA GLY A 75 15.02 4.69 -6.31
C GLY A 75 15.27 3.26 -5.87
N ILE A 76 14.72 2.89 -4.71
CA ILE A 76 14.97 1.61 -4.01
C ILE A 76 14.73 0.38 -4.91
N ASN A 77 13.74 0.44 -5.79
CA ASN A 77 13.35 -0.65 -6.70
C ASN A 77 13.73 -0.39 -8.17
N ALA A 78 14.71 0.49 -8.43
CA ALA A 78 15.15 0.83 -9.80
C ALA A 78 15.72 -0.38 -10.58
N ASN A 79 16.15 -1.42 -9.86
CA ASN A 79 16.65 -2.66 -10.47
C ASN A 79 15.56 -3.71 -10.76
N LEU A 80 14.28 -3.41 -10.49
CA LEU A 80 13.17 -4.34 -10.70
C LEU A 80 12.35 -3.95 -11.94
N GLY A 81 12.01 -4.95 -12.75
CA GLY A 81 11.10 -4.84 -13.88
C GLY A 81 9.64 -5.12 -13.51
N PHE A 82 8.91 -5.76 -14.43
CA PHE A 82 7.48 -6.08 -14.29
C PHE A 82 7.17 -7.58 -14.45
N SER A 83 8.19 -8.46 -14.39
CA SER A 83 7.95 -9.90 -14.28
C SER A 83 7.21 -10.23 -12.98
N ALA A 84 6.63 -11.41 -12.88
CA ALA A 84 5.94 -11.84 -11.65
C ALA A 84 6.88 -11.79 -10.42
N GLU A 85 8.11 -12.26 -10.59
CA GLU A 85 9.15 -12.28 -9.56
C GLU A 85 9.54 -10.84 -9.14
N ASP A 86 9.73 -9.94 -10.12
CA ASP A 86 10.07 -8.54 -9.84
C ASP A 86 8.92 -7.81 -9.13
N ARG A 87 7.66 -8.14 -9.48
CA ARG A 87 6.49 -7.58 -8.80
C ARG A 87 6.42 -8.07 -7.36
N GLN A 88 6.62 -9.37 -7.12
CA GLN A 88 6.63 -9.94 -5.77
C GLN A 88 7.74 -9.31 -4.92
N GLU A 89 8.97 -9.21 -5.45
CA GLU A 89 10.09 -8.57 -4.75
C GLU A 89 9.84 -7.07 -4.51
N ASN A 90 9.21 -6.37 -5.46
CA ASN A 90 8.80 -4.99 -5.28
C ASN A 90 7.84 -4.85 -4.09
N ILE A 91 6.80 -5.68 -4.01
CA ILE A 91 5.83 -5.66 -2.90
C ILE A 91 6.49 -6.02 -1.58
N ARG A 92 7.37 -7.02 -1.57
CA ARG A 92 8.14 -7.41 -0.38
C ARG A 92 8.98 -6.25 0.16
N ARG A 93 9.76 -5.57 -0.70
CA ARG A 93 10.59 -4.42 -0.27
C ARG A 93 9.74 -3.26 0.24
N VAL A 94 8.65 -2.95 -0.45
CA VAL A 94 7.72 -1.91 0.00
C VAL A 94 7.08 -2.29 1.33
N GLY A 95 6.73 -3.55 1.53
CA GLY A 95 6.21 -4.06 2.80
C GLY A 95 7.17 -3.83 3.97
N GLU A 96 8.46 -4.16 3.78
CA GLU A 96 9.50 -3.91 4.78
C GLU A 96 9.69 -2.42 5.08
N ILE A 97 9.70 -1.56 4.04
CA ILE A 97 9.81 -0.10 4.21
C ILE A 97 8.60 0.43 4.98
N SER A 98 7.38 0.02 4.58
CA SER A 98 6.14 0.43 5.24
C SER A 98 6.14 0.06 6.72
N LYS A 99 6.60 -1.16 7.04
CA LYS A 99 6.75 -1.64 8.42
C LYS A 99 7.70 -0.77 9.23
N LEU A 100 8.86 -0.40 8.69
CA LEU A 100 9.82 0.48 9.36
C LEU A 100 9.24 1.88 9.61
N PHE A 101 8.55 2.46 8.63
CA PHE A 101 7.89 3.76 8.80
C PHE A 101 6.78 3.69 9.84
N ALA A 102 5.93 2.66 9.81
CA ALA A 102 4.88 2.46 10.81
C ALA A 102 5.44 2.30 12.23
N ASP A 103 6.57 1.57 12.37
CA ASP A 103 7.26 1.43 13.67
C ASP A 103 7.78 2.77 14.21
N THR A 104 8.15 3.70 13.35
CA THR A 104 8.55 5.06 13.78
C THR A 104 7.38 5.96 14.18
N GLY A 105 6.13 5.51 13.98
CA GLY A 105 4.92 6.27 14.30
C GLY A 105 4.29 6.98 13.10
N VAL A 106 4.83 6.81 11.88
CA VAL A 106 4.29 7.42 10.66
C VAL A 106 3.03 6.69 10.19
N VAL A 107 2.02 7.43 9.75
CA VAL A 107 0.90 6.87 8.96
C VAL A 107 1.37 6.70 7.53
N VAL A 108 1.62 5.47 7.11
CA VAL A 108 2.17 5.16 5.79
C VAL A 108 1.05 4.88 4.79
N LEU A 109 1.07 5.58 3.67
CA LEU A 109 0.09 5.47 2.59
C LEU A 109 0.73 4.75 1.40
N SER A 110 0.71 3.43 1.40
CA SER A 110 1.37 2.59 0.38
C SER A 110 0.41 2.32 -0.77
N SER A 111 0.64 2.96 -1.94
CA SER A 111 -0.26 2.93 -3.09
C SER A 111 0.33 2.11 -4.24
N PHE A 112 -0.14 0.87 -4.39
CA PHE A 112 0.35 -0.10 -5.37
C PHE A 112 -0.82 -0.90 -5.97
N ILE A 113 -0.70 -1.35 -7.22
CA ILE A 113 -1.69 -2.28 -7.80
C ILE A 113 -1.73 -3.54 -6.95
N SER A 114 -0.57 -4.13 -6.63
CA SER A 114 -0.41 -5.36 -5.83
C SER A 114 -1.47 -6.41 -6.18
N PRO A 115 -1.45 -6.96 -7.43
CA PRO A 115 -2.57 -7.69 -7.97
C PRO A 115 -2.80 -9.04 -7.30
N TYR A 116 -1.76 -9.65 -6.74
CA TYR A 116 -1.83 -10.98 -6.17
C TYR A 116 -2.14 -10.94 -4.68
N ARG A 117 -3.12 -11.75 -4.28
CA ARG A 117 -3.54 -11.83 -2.87
C ARG A 117 -2.41 -12.32 -1.96
N GLU A 118 -1.63 -13.29 -2.42
CA GLU A 118 -0.51 -13.84 -1.67
C GLU A 118 0.53 -12.78 -1.30
N ASP A 119 0.84 -11.86 -2.21
CA ASP A 119 1.80 -10.79 -1.97
C ASP A 119 1.28 -9.81 -0.89
N ARG A 120 0.00 -9.45 -0.93
CA ARG A 120 -0.62 -8.58 0.08
C ARG A 120 -0.69 -9.26 1.45
N GLU A 121 -1.03 -10.55 1.48
CA GLU A 121 -1.02 -11.35 2.71
C GLU A 121 0.40 -11.52 3.29
N MET A 122 1.43 -11.60 2.45
CA MET A 122 2.83 -11.57 2.90
C MET A 122 3.12 -10.25 3.65
N VAL A 123 2.73 -9.10 3.11
CA VAL A 123 2.92 -7.80 3.77
C VAL A 123 2.11 -7.70 5.07
N ARG A 124 0.86 -8.19 5.06
CA ARG A 124 0.04 -8.26 6.28
C ARG A 124 0.73 -9.06 7.38
N ARG A 125 1.24 -10.26 7.06
CA ARG A 125 1.98 -11.10 8.02
C ARG A 125 3.19 -10.38 8.59
N MET A 126 3.99 -9.70 7.77
CA MET A 126 5.15 -8.90 8.24
C MET A 126 4.77 -7.87 9.31
N HIS A 127 3.61 -7.25 9.18
CA HIS A 127 3.11 -6.27 10.15
C HIS A 127 2.56 -6.94 11.41
N VAL A 128 1.79 -8.01 11.26
CA VAL A 128 1.26 -8.78 12.39
C VAL A 128 2.38 -9.36 13.25
N GLU A 129 3.42 -9.95 12.63
CA GLU A 129 4.59 -10.47 13.32
C GLU A 129 5.40 -9.39 14.08
N ALA A 130 5.31 -8.14 13.60
CA ALA A 130 5.94 -6.99 14.24
C ALA A 130 4.99 -6.25 15.21
N ASP A 131 3.79 -6.77 15.46
CA ASP A 131 2.74 -6.12 16.26
C ASP A 131 2.46 -4.68 15.79
N LEU A 132 2.33 -4.49 14.46
CA LEU A 132 2.06 -3.21 13.82
C LEU A 132 0.69 -3.23 13.11
N PRO A 133 -0.09 -2.14 13.23
CA PRO A 133 -1.35 -2.02 12.51
C PRO A 133 -1.13 -2.01 10.98
N TYR A 134 -1.92 -2.81 10.28
CA TYR A 134 -1.99 -2.87 8.83
C TYR A 134 -3.46 -2.85 8.41
N LEU A 135 -3.82 -1.95 7.51
CA LEU A 135 -5.16 -1.82 6.97
C LEU A 135 -5.09 -1.92 5.45
N GLU A 136 -5.70 -2.96 4.89
CA GLU A 136 -5.87 -3.11 3.45
C GLU A 136 -7.04 -2.24 2.99
N VAL A 137 -6.75 -1.32 2.07
CA VAL A 137 -7.74 -0.41 1.47
C VAL A 137 -7.94 -0.83 0.02
N PHE A 138 -9.05 -1.48 -0.26
CA PHE A 138 -9.42 -1.85 -1.62
C PHE A 138 -10.05 -0.65 -2.33
N VAL A 139 -9.35 -0.12 -3.31
CA VAL A 139 -9.78 1.00 -4.15
C VAL A 139 -10.37 0.42 -5.42
N ASP A 140 -11.67 0.20 -5.39
CA ASP A 140 -12.43 -0.58 -6.37
C ASP A 140 -13.14 0.33 -7.38
N CYS A 141 -13.13 -0.09 -8.62
CA CYS A 141 -14.01 0.37 -9.68
C CYS A 141 -14.12 -0.70 -10.77
N ALA A 142 -15.15 -0.63 -11.58
CA ALA A 142 -15.28 -1.51 -12.74
C ALA A 142 -14.07 -1.36 -13.68
N LEU A 143 -13.67 -2.46 -14.35
CA LEU A 143 -12.53 -2.44 -15.29
C LEU A 143 -12.77 -1.42 -16.41
N GLU A 144 -13.98 -1.35 -16.91
CA GLU A 144 -14.39 -0.42 -17.96
C GLU A 144 -14.20 1.03 -17.54
N GLU A 145 -14.48 1.35 -16.28
CA GLU A 145 -14.27 2.69 -15.71
C GLU A 145 -12.78 3.00 -15.57
N ALA A 146 -11.99 2.04 -15.07
CA ALA A 146 -10.53 2.18 -14.96
C ALA A 146 -9.88 2.40 -16.34
N GLU A 147 -10.35 1.66 -17.36
CA GLU A 147 -9.92 1.77 -18.75
C GLU A 147 -10.36 3.10 -19.39
N ALA A 148 -11.56 3.58 -19.11
CA ALA A 148 -12.05 4.87 -19.57
C ALA A 148 -11.23 6.04 -18.98
N ARG A 149 -10.86 5.94 -17.72
CA ARG A 149 -10.00 6.94 -17.06
C ARG A 149 -8.59 6.97 -17.63
N ASP A 150 -7.98 5.84 -17.84
CA ASP A 150 -6.60 5.57 -18.36
C ASP A 150 -5.63 6.76 -18.30
N PRO A 151 -5.33 7.32 -17.12
CA PRO A 151 -4.61 8.60 -16.98
C PRO A 151 -3.18 8.55 -17.54
N LYS A 152 -2.62 7.35 -17.71
CA LYS A 152 -1.27 7.13 -18.24
C LYS A 152 -1.24 6.54 -19.64
N GLY A 153 -2.39 6.26 -20.25
CA GLY A 153 -2.51 5.62 -21.56
C GLY A 153 -2.03 4.15 -21.58
N LEU A 154 -1.98 3.50 -20.42
CA LEU A 154 -1.45 2.14 -20.29
C LEU A 154 -2.45 1.08 -20.78
N TYR A 155 -3.75 1.28 -20.56
CA TYR A 155 -4.79 0.39 -21.11
C TYR A 155 -4.78 0.42 -22.63
N LYS A 156 -4.70 1.60 -23.23
CA LYS A 156 -4.60 1.75 -24.68
C LYS A 156 -3.40 0.98 -25.24
N LYS A 157 -2.24 1.06 -24.60
CA LYS A 157 -1.03 0.32 -25.01
C LYS A 157 -1.17 -1.19 -24.80
N ALA A 158 -1.80 -1.63 -23.71
CA ALA A 158 -2.05 -3.04 -23.45
C ALA A 158 -3.02 -3.64 -24.49
N ARG A 159 -4.11 -2.94 -24.82
CA ARG A 159 -5.06 -3.35 -25.88
C ARG A 159 -4.41 -3.38 -27.26
N ALA A 160 -3.45 -2.51 -27.54
CA ALA A 160 -2.66 -2.51 -28.77
C ALA A 160 -1.57 -3.61 -28.80
N GLY A 161 -1.38 -4.36 -27.71
CA GLY A 161 -0.36 -5.40 -27.58
C GLY A 161 1.08 -4.87 -27.37
N GLU A 162 1.22 -3.57 -27.13
CA GLU A 162 2.51 -2.91 -26.86
C GLU A 162 3.03 -3.23 -25.44
N ILE A 163 2.13 -3.49 -24.51
CA ILE A 163 2.43 -3.92 -23.13
C ILE A 163 1.80 -5.29 -22.91
N ARG A 164 2.58 -6.22 -22.38
CA ARG A 164 2.13 -7.57 -21.97
C ARG A 164 2.17 -7.72 -20.46
N GLY A 165 1.37 -8.66 -19.94
CA GLY A 165 1.26 -8.88 -18.49
C GLY A 165 0.64 -7.69 -17.78
N PHE A 166 -0.31 -6.99 -18.41
CA PHE A 166 -0.97 -5.84 -17.84
C PHE A 166 -2.17 -6.27 -17.00
N THR A 167 -2.13 -5.92 -15.70
CA THR A 167 -3.17 -6.28 -14.73
C THR A 167 -4.55 -5.78 -15.16
N GLY A 168 -5.50 -6.69 -15.23
CA GLY A 168 -6.88 -6.44 -15.65
C GLY A 168 -7.12 -6.67 -17.15
N ILE A 169 -6.08 -6.90 -17.97
CA ILE A 169 -6.21 -7.19 -19.40
C ILE A 169 -5.76 -8.63 -19.69
N ASP A 170 -4.46 -8.91 -19.59
CA ASP A 170 -3.84 -10.22 -19.86
C ASP A 170 -3.16 -10.82 -18.60
N ASP A 171 -3.22 -10.11 -17.46
CA ASP A 171 -2.79 -10.58 -16.15
C ASP A 171 -3.91 -10.32 -15.13
N PRO A 172 -4.23 -11.26 -14.22
CA PRO A 172 -5.36 -11.13 -13.32
C PRO A 172 -5.11 -10.08 -12.22
N TYR A 173 -6.21 -9.51 -11.72
CA TYR A 173 -6.27 -8.84 -10.44
C TYR A 173 -7.12 -9.67 -9.48
N GLU A 174 -6.53 -10.10 -8.38
CA GLU A 174 -7.19 -10.86 -7.34
C GLU A 174 -7.73 -9.90 -6.26
N ALA A 175 -9.02 -9.60 -6.30
CA ALA A 175 -9.64 -8.73 -5.31
C ALA A 175 -9.40 -9.23 -3.87
N PRO A 176 -9.18 -8.33 -2.88
CA PRO A 176 -9.09 -8.70 -1.48
C PRO A 176 -10.32 -9.49 -1.02
N ALA A 177 -10.11 -10.52 -0.18
CA ALA A 177 -11.21 -11.32 0.35
C ALA A 177 -11.93 -10.61 1.50
N ALA A 178 -11.19 -9.88 2.34
CA ALA A 178 -11.71 -9.17 3.51
C ALA A 178 -10.84 -7.92 3.80
N PRO A 179 -10.90 -6.89 2.96
CA PRO A 179 -10.18 -5.64 3.20
C PRO A 179 -10.78 -4.91 4.41
N GLU A 180 -9.97 -4.20 5.18
CA GLU A 180 -10.45 -3.36 6.28
C GLU A 180 -11.28 -2.17 5.78
N LEU A 181 -11.01 -1.71 4.56
CA LEU A 181 -11.75 -0.64 3.89
C LEU A 181 -11.98 -1.00 2.42
N HIS A 182 -13.22 -0.84 1.95
CA HIS A 182 -13.61 -1.05 0.56
C HIS A 182 -14.21 0.26 0.03
N LEU A 183 -13.50 0.91 -0.89
CA LEU A 183 -13.87 2.18 -1.51
C LEU A 183 -14.36 1.92 -2.94
N HIS A 184 -15.56 2.37 -3.26
CA HIS A 184 -16.14 2.29 -4.61
C HIS A 184 -15.99 3.64 -5.31
N THR A 185 -14.85 3.86 -5.98
CA THR A 185 -14.48 5.16 -6.57
C THR A 185 -15.30 5.56 -7.81
N ASP A 186 -16.13 4.67 -8.28
CA ASP A 186 -17.16 4.91 -9.31
C ASP A 186 -18.50 5.35 -8.72
N LYS A 187 -18.67 5.30 -7.37
CA LYS A 187 -19.94 5.57 -6.67
C LYS A 187 -19.80 6.54 -5.53
N MET A 188 -18.59 6.78 -5.04
CA MET A 188 -18.29 7.66 -3.93
C MET A 188 -17.57 8.92 -4.42
N THR A 189 -17.78 10.01 -3.73
CA THR A 189 -16.95 11.21 -3.89
C THR A 189 -15.61 11.03 -3.16
N LEU A 190 -14.61 11.78 -3.58
CA LEU A 190 -13.29 11.75 -2.94
C LEU A 190 -13.36 12.14 -1.45
N GLU A 191 -14.25 13.07 -1.11
CA GLU A 191 -14.49 13.51 0.26
C GLU A 191 -15.05 12.39 1.14
N GLU A 192 -16.00 11.60 0.62
CA GLU A 192 -16.58 10.45 1.31
C GLU A 192 -15.54 9.34 1.54
N GLU A 193 -14.68 9.08 0.54
CA GLU A 193 -13.58 8.12 0.63
C GLU A 193 -12.56 8.51 1.72
N VAL A 194 -12.16 9.79 1.73
CA VAL A 194 -11.24 10.34 2.73
C VAL A 194 -11.85 10.25 4.13
N GLU A 195 -13.13 10.65 4.30
CA GLU A 195 -13.80 10.62 5.59
C GLU A 195 -13.95 9.18 6.11
N MET A 196 -14.25 8.21 5.25
CA MET A 196 -14.32 6.79 5.63
C MET A 196 -12.98 6.30 6.20
N ILE A 197 -11.86 6.67 5.57
CA ILE A 197 -10.51 6.29 6.03
C ILE A 197 -10.21 6.97 7.37
N LEU A 198 -10.42 8.27 7.50
CA LEU A 198 -10.13 9.03 8.72
C LEU A 198 -10.97 8.54 9.89
N SER A 199 -12.27 8.34 9.70
CA SER A 199 -13.17 7.79 10.72
C SER A 199 -12.73 6.39 11.17
N ASN A 200 -12.23 5.53 10.26
CA ASN A 200 -11.70 4.22 10.61
C ASN A 200 -10.42 4.32 11.46
N LEU A 201 -9.51 5.24 11.11
CA LEU A 201 -8.29 5.50 11.90
C LEU A 201 -8.63 6.01 13.31
N GLN A 202 -9.61 6.91 13.43
CA GLN A 202 -10.10 7.41 14.73
C GLN A 202 -10.76 6.31 15.56
N ALA A 203 -11.64 5.51 14.97
CA ALA A 203 -12.31 4.40 15.66
C ALA A 203 -11.32 3.36 16.20
N ARG A 204 -10.15 3.21 15.57
CA ARG A 204 -9.05 2.34 16.03
C ARG A 204 -8.11 3.01 17.02
N GLY A 205 -8.31 4.29 17.36
CA GLY A 205 -7.45 5.05 18.25
C GLY A 205 -6.02 5.19 17.71
N ILE A 206 -5.87 5.30 16.39
CA ILE A 206 -4.61 5.57 15.69
C ILE A 206 -4.36 7.06 15.65
N ILE A 207 -5.37 7.84 15.33
CA ILE A 207 -5.39 9.30 15.35
C ILE A 207 -6.52 9.79 16.29
N ALA A 208 -6.45 11.07 16.70
CA ALA A 208 -7.48 11.73 17.51
C ALA A 208 -8.70 12.09 16.67
#